data_45c381e42b7a14ba6ae8e4e510b508a4
#
_entry.id   45c381e42b7a14ba6ae8e4e510b508a4
#
_cell.length_a   1.000
_cell.length_b   1.000
_cell.length_c   1.000
_cell.angle_alpha   90.00
_cell.angle_beta   90.00
_cell.angle_gamma   90.00
#
_symmetry.space_group_name_H-M   'P 1'
#
loop_
_entity.id
_entity.type
_entity.pdbx_description
1 polymer ?
#
loop_
_entity_poly.entity_id
_entity_poly.type
_entity_poly.pdbx_seq_one_letter_code
_entity_poly.pdbx_strand_id
1 'polypeptide(L)'
;DAVSVVPMSAAQKYTFDLKGWISLPGLLEKEQLESIRAHQMKFLYERDALPLEEKDNHGGPSQVLLDHPVVIGVLNETLSHQALASEDCYGFRYDHTYTSHRQAGHDNFSPHGGGGYFNFRGNSHIYQMLPDKVHSGLTRVVWELNEVGPGDGGPLFLSGSHKAAFPRPEELLYHQGCH
;
A
#
# COMPACT_ATOMS: atom_id res chain seq x y z
N ASP A 1 16.54 -6.35 17.41
CA ASP A 1 15.71 -7.56 17.52
C ASP A 1 14.91 -7.69 16.22
N ALA A 2 14.87 -8.90 15.63
CA ALA A 2 14.12 -9.14 14.40
C ALA A 2 12.62 -8.88 14.65
N VAL A 3 11.98 -8.18 13.72
CA VAL A 3 10.53 -7.92 13.78
C VAL A 3 9.79 -9.26 13.72
N SER A 4 8.94 -9.52 14.70
CA SER A 4 8.12 -10.74 14.72
C SER A 4 7.02 -10.63 13.68
N VAL A 5 7.26 -11.16 12.49
CA VAL A 5 6.33 -11.10 11.36
C VAL A 5 5.01 -11.81 11.67
N VAL A 6 3.89 -11.16 11.40
CA VAL A 6 2.55 -11.72 11.51
C VAL A 6 2.10 -12.21 10.13
N PRO A 7 2.01 -13.53 9.89
CA PRO A 7 1.66 -14.07 8.57
C PRO A 7 0.19 -13.77 8.22
N MET A 8 -0.10 -13.68 6.93
CA MET A 8 -1.48 -13.61 6.45
C MET A 8 -2.27 -14.86 6.80
N SER A 9 -3.52 -14.68 7.23
CA SER A 9 -4.47 -15.78 7.34
C SER A 9 -4.87 -16.32 5.96
N ALA A 10 -5.38 -17.55 5.91
CA ALA A 10 -5.90 -18.13 4.66
C ALA A 10 -7.01 -17.25 4.03
N ALA A 11 -7.87 -16.67 4.85
CA ALA A 11 -8.93 -15.76 4.39
C ALA A 11 -8.37 -14.48 3.77
N GLN A 12 -7.33 -13.90 4.37
CA GLN A 12 -6.65 -12.71 3.82
C GLN A 12 -5.97 -13.02 2.49
N LYS A 13 -5.26 -14.16 2.39
CA LYS A 13 -4.62 -14.61 1.14
C LYS A 13 -5.64 -14.77 0.02
N TYR A 14 -6.73 -15.49 0.29
CA TYR A 14 -7.81 -15.69 -0.69
C TYR A 14 -8.46 -14.38 -1.11
N THR A 15 -8.75 -13.49 -0.16
CA THR A 15 -9.35 -12.18 -0.42
C THR A 15 -8.43 -11.30 -1.27
N PHE A 16 -7.13 -11.27 -0.93
CA PHE A 16 -6.14 -10.51 -1.69
C PHE A 16 -6.00 -11.04 -3.12
N ASP A 17 -5.88 -12.36 -3.28
CA ASP A 17 -5.79 -12.97 -4.60
C ASP A 17 -7.05 -12.71 -5.44
N LEU A 18 -8.23 -12.76 -4.84
CA LEU A 18 -9.48 -12.49 -5.53
C LEU A 18 -9.66 -11.03 -5.92
N LYS A 19 -9.42 -10.11 -4.97
CA LYS A 19 -9.71 -8.68 -5.13
C LYS A 19 -8.52 -7.84 -5.62
N GLY A 20 -7.28 -8.23 -5.30
CA GLY A 20 -6.05 -7.45 -5.51
C GLY A 20 -5.79 -6.42 -4.42
N TRP A 21 -6.59 -6.41 -3.37
CA TRP A 21 -6.44 -5.54 -2.20
C TRP A 21 -7.06 -6.16 -0.95
N ILE A 22 -6.56 -5.74 0.21
CA ILE A 22 -7.17 -6.01 1.51
C ILE A 22 -7.11 -4.75 2.37
N SER A 23 -8.06 -4.62 3.28
CA SER A 23 -8.04 -3.59 4.33
C SER A 23 -7.68 -4.24 5.66
N LEU A 24 -6.82 -3.58 6.40
CA LEU A 24 -6.28 -4.05 7.68
C LEU A 24 -6.49 -2.93 8.72
N PRO A 25 -7.70 -2.77 9.26
CA PRO A 25 -8.00 -1.69 10.18
C PRO A 25 -7.35 -1.91 11.56
N GLY A 26 -7.06 -0.81 12.25
CA GLY A 26 -6.64 -0.83 13.65
C GLY A 26 -5.23 -1.39 13.90
N LEU A 27 -4.30 -1.24 12.95
CA LEU A 27 -2.93 -1.72 13.12
C LEU A 27 -2.07 -0.82 14.00
N LEU A 28 -2.42 0.45 14.13
CA LEU A 28 -1.69 1.42 14.94
C LEU A 28 -2.43 1.69 16.23
N GLU A 29 -1.71 1.70 17.33
CA GLU A 29 -2.24 2.18 18.60
C GLU A 29 -2.57 3.67 18.51
N LYS A 30 -3.50 4.14 19.34
CA LYS A 30 -3.99 5.51 19.28
C LYS A 30 -2.88 6.56 19.41
N GLU A 31 -1.98 6.35 20.35
CA GLU A 31 -0.85 7.24 20.62
C GLU A 31 0.14 7.26 19.45
N GLN A 32 0.39 6.11 18.84
CA GLN A 32 1.22 6.01 17.61
C GLN A 32 0.56 6.78 16.47
N LEU A 33 -0.72 6.56 16.24
CA LEU A 33 -1.47 7.22 15.17
C LEU A 33 -1.46 8.75 15.32
N GLU A 34 -1.69 9.25 16.54
CA GLU A 34 -1.66 10.68 16.83
C GLU A 34 -0.25 11.28 16.61
N SER A 35 0.78 10.58 17.04
CA SER A 35 2.18 11.01 16.86
C SER A 35 2.58 11.05 15.38
N ILE A 36 2.24 9.99 14.61
CA ILE A 36 2.50 9.92 13.17
C ILE A 36 1.74 11.02 12.45
N ARG A 37 0.48 11.23 12.77
CA ARG A 37 -0.35 12.29 12.17
C ARG A 37 0.26 13.68 12.41
N ALA A 38 0.67 13.96 13.64
CA ALA A 38 1.31 15.23 13.99
C ALA A 38 2.63 15.45 13.21
N HIS A 39 3.45 14.40 13.10
CA HIS A 39 4.68 14.45 12.30
C HIS A 39 4.38 14.68 10.81
N GLN A 40 3.44 13.96 10.22
CA GLN A 40 3.09 14.09 8.82
C GLN A 40 2.53 15.48 8.47
N MET A 41 1.76 16.09 9.38
CA MET A 41 1.28 17.47 9.20
C MET A 41 2.44 18.48 9.23
N LYS A 42 3.38 18.33 10.14
CA LYS A 42 4.60 19.16 10.16
C LYS A 42 5.44 18.93 8.90
N PHE A 43 5.61 17.68 8.49
CA PHE A 43 6.35 17.34 7.27
C PHE A 43 5.78 18.02 6.04
N LEU A 44 4.45 18.09 5.92
CA LEU A 44 3.79 18.72 4.78
C LEU A 44 3.83 20.25 4.80
N TYR A 45 3.71 20.87 5.97
CA TYR A 45 3.46 22.30 6.08
C TYR A 45 4.54 23.10 6.78
N GLU A 46 5.38 22.45 7.58
CA GLU A 46 6.39 23.06 8.42
C GLU A 46 7.73 22.30 8.37
N ARG A 47 8.03 21.71 7.19
CA ARG A 47 9.18 20.80 7.02
C ARG A 47 10.50 21.37 7.51
N ASP A 48 10.73 22.68 7.34
CA ASP A 48 11.96 23.33 7.74
C ASP A 48 12.15 23.37 9.26
N ALA A 49 11.07 23.30 10.03
CA ALA A 49 11.10 23.25 11.50
C ALA A 49 11.43 21.85 12.07
N LEU A 50 11.40 20.80 11.22
CA LEU A 50 11.77 19.45 11.63
C LEU A 50 13.28 19.27 11.72
N PRO A 51 13.79 18.43 12.65
CA PRO A 51 15.16 17.94 12.63
C PRO A 51 15.49 17.27 11.29
N LEU A 52 16.76 17.25 10.90
CA LEU A 52 17.17 16.72 9.58
C LEU A 52 16.73 15.27 9.36
N GLU A 53 16.88 14.45 10.40
CA GLU A 53 16.52 13.03 10.44
C GLU A 53 15.02 12.77 10.38
N GLU A 54 14.20 13.79 10.60
CA GLU A 54 12.74 13.72 10.54
C GLU A 54 12.17 14.34 9.24
N LYS A 55 13.01 14.93 8.39
CA LYS A 55 12.59 15.58 7.13
C LYS A 55 12.28 14.62 6.00
N ASP A 56 11.78 13.44 6.33
CA ASP A 56 11.38 12.39 5.40
C ASP A 56 9.97 11.90 5.72
N ASN A 57 9.28 11.31 4.74
CA ASN A 57 7.94 10.72 4.94
C ASN A 57 7.94 9.63 6.00
N HIS A 58 9.05 8.93 6.19
CA HIS A 58 9.24 7.93 7.22
C HIS A 58 10.16 8.40 8.35
N GLY A 59 10.35 9.71 8.51
CA GLY A 59 11.11 10.28 9.62
C GLY A 59 10.40 10.15 10.95
N GLY A 60 11.17 10.21 12.04
CA GLY A 60 10.63 10.22 13.40
C GLY A 60 9.64 9.10 13.68
N PRO A 61 8.45 9.41 14.22
CA PRO A 61 7.45 8.40 14.59
C PRO A 61 6.91 7.61 13.40
N SER A 62 7.10 8.09 12.17
CA SER A 62 6.59 7.42 10.96
C SER A 62 7.45 6.24 10.52
N GLN A 63 8.61 6.00 11.13
CA GLN A 63 9.49 4.86 10.82
C GLN A 63 8.79 3.50 11.01
N VAL A 64 7.90 3.39 11.99
CA VAL A 64 7.14 2.15 12.25
C VAL A 64 6.28 1.70 11.07
N LEU A 65 5.98 2.60 10.14
CA LEU A 65 5.19 2.29 8.95
C LEU A 65 5.97 1.50 7.90
N LEU A 66 7.31 1.52 7.94
CA LEU A 66 8.18 0.84 6.98
C LEU A 66 8.15 -0.69 7.12
N ASP A 67 8.18 -1.16 8.37
CA ASP A 67 8.36 -2.58 8.69
C ASP A 67 7.33 -3.11 9.70
N HIS A 68 6.14 -2.55 9.70
CA HIS A 68 5.07 -3.01 10.57
C HIS A 68 4.83 -4.53 10.40
N PRO A 69 4.82 -5.34 11.49
CA PRO A 69 4.83 -6.81 11.43
C PRO A 69 3.76 -7.43 10.54
N VAL A 70 2.55 -6.89 10.57
CA VAL A 70 1.42 -7.36 9.75
C VAL A 70 1.63 -7.02 8.28
N VAL A 71 2.16 -5.83 7.98
CA VAL A 71 2.44 -5.40 6.61
C VAL A 71 3.56 -6.24 6.01
N ILE A 72 4.64 -6.49 6.76
CA ILE A 72 5.71 -7.40 6.31
C ILE A 72 5.15 -8.80 6.03
N GLY A 73 4.20 -9.29 6.84
CA GLY A 73 3.53 -10.57 6.57
C GLY A 73 2.80 -10.60 5.22
N VAL A 74 2.13 -9.51 4.86
CA VAL A 74 1.49 -9.37 3.54
C VAL A 74 2.53 -9.33 2.43
N LEU A 75 3.57 -8.52 2.58
CA LEU A 75 4.62 -8.35 1.56
C LEU A 75 5.42 -9.64 1.34
N ASN A 76 5.65 -10.43 2.39
CA ASN A 76 6.30 -11.74 2.28
C ASN A 76 5.49 -12.73 1.43
N GLU A 77 4.16 -12.66 1.51
CA GLU A 77 3.31 -13.53 0.69
C GLU A 77 3.14 -13.05 -0.74
N THR A 78 3.15 -11.73 -0.96
CA THR A 78 2.76 -11.14 -2.25
C THR A 78 3.93 -10.65 -3.08
N LEU A 79 5.04 -10.24 -2.46
CA LEU A 79 6.14 -9.54 -3.12
C LEU A 79 7.49 -10.21 -2.92
N SER A 80 7.73 -10.84 -1.76
CA SER A 80 9.04 -11.38 -1.41
C SER A 80 9.53 -12.42 -2.42
N HIS A 81 10.80 -12.29 -2.84
CA HIS A 81 11.49 -13.28 -3.63
C HIS A 81 12.49 -14.04 -2.74
N GLN A 82 12.21 -15.28 -2.43
CA GLN A 82 12.97 -16.07 -1.47
C GLN A 82 14.47 -16.14 -1.77
N ALA A 83 14.86 -16.17 -3.04
CA ALA A 83 16.27 -16.19 -3.44
C ALA A 83 17.02 -14.89 -3.11
N LEU A 84 16.30 -13.80 -2.83
CA LEU A 84 16.86 -12.50 -2.46
C LEU A 84 16.73 -12.20 -0.96
N ALA A 85 16.03 -13.05 -0.21
CA ALA A 85 15.86 -12.87 1.23
C ALA A 85 17.12 -13.32 1.99
N SER A 86 17.45 -12.60 3.07
CA SER A 86 18.53 -12.90 4.00
C SER A 86 18.16 -12.44 5.41
N GLU A 87 19.05 -12.55 6.38
CA GLU A 87 18.83 -12.02 7.73
C GLU A 87 18.58 -10.50 7.73
N ASP A 88 19.18 -9.78 6.75
CA ASP A 88 19.12 -8.32 6.64
C ASP A 88 18.17 -7.83 5.53
N CYS A 89 17.48 -8.73 4.83
CA CYS A 89 16.65 -8.38 3.69
C CYS A 89 15.44 -9.28 3.56
N TYR A 90 14.25 -8.69 3.46
CA TYR A 90 12.98 -9.41 3.28
C TYR A 90 12.82 -10.04 1.88
N GLY A 91 13.76 -9.83 0.95
CA GLY A 91 13.64 -10.31 -0.44
C GLY A 91 12.81 -9.38 -1.33
N PHE A 92 12.60 -8.14 -0.91
CA PHE A 92 12.03 -7.04 -1.69
C PHE A 92 12.68 -5.72 -1.30
N ARG A 93 12.48 -4.70 -2.08
CA ARG A 93 12.99 -3.35 -1.81
C ARG A 93 11.85 -2.36 -1.64
N TYR A 94 12.08 -1.36 -0.84
CA TYR A 94 11.29 -0.16 -0.83
C TYR A 94 11.57 0.64 -2.12
N ASP A 95 10.53 1.13 -2.76
CA ASP A 95 10.65 1.92 -4.00
C ASP A 95 10.53 3.41 -3.69
N HIS A 96 9.37 3.88 -3.30
CA HIS A 96 9.14 5.27 -2.92
C HIS A 96 7.89 5.42 -2.04
N THR A 97 7.77 6.56 -1.40
CA THR A 97 6.56 6.98 -0.70
C THR A 97 6.27 8.46 -0.93
N TYR A 98 5.05 8.83 -0.67
CA TYR A 98 4.63 10.21 -0.55
C TYR A 98 3.51 10.32 0.49
N THR A 99 3.42 11.49 1.10
CA THR A 99 2.30 11.86 1.98
C THR A 99 1.41 12.84 1.25
N SER A 100 0.12 12.64 1.29
CA SER A 100 -0.86 13.57 0.76
C SER A 100 -1.90 13.94 1.81
N HIS A 101 -2.23 15.22 1.87
CA HIS A 101 -3.35 15.72 2.66
C HIS A 101 -4.40 16.26 1.69
N ARG A 102 -5.53 15.61 1.63
CA ARG A 102 -6.64 16.00 0.77
C ARG A 102 -7.68 16.75 1.57
N GLN A 103 -8.12 17.86 1.01
CA GLN A 103 -9.20 18.68 1.55
C GLN A 103 -10.45 18.51 0.70
N ALA A 104 -11.61 18.87 1.24
CA ALA A 104 -12.86 18.87 0.49
C ALA A 104 -12.72 19.70 -0.80
N GLY A 105 -13.22 19.17 -1.90
CA GLY A 105 -13.16 19.82 -3.21
C GLY A 105 -11.89 19.53 -4.04
N HIS A 106 -10.96 18.70 -3.56
CA HIS A 106 -9.88 18.20 -4.41
C HIS A 106 -10.40 17.25 -5.48
N ASP A 107 -9.85 17.38 -6.69
CA ASP A 107 -10.15 16.47 -7.78
C ASP A 107 -9.65 15.05 -7.49
N ASN A 108 -10.32 14.07 -8.06
CA ASN A 108 -9.90 12.68 -8.01
C ASN A 108 -8.66 12.45 -8.87
N PHE A 109 -7.82 11.51 -8.47
CA PHE A 109 -6.78 10.99 -9.35
C PHE A 109 -7.41 10.20 -10.49
N SER A 110 -6.78 10.29 -11.67
CA SER A 110 -7.14 9.41 -12.77
C SER A 110 -6.91 7.95 -12.38
N PRO A 111 -7.82 7.06 -12.76
CA PRO A 111 -7.65 5.63 -12.59
C PRO A 111 -6.37 5.16 -13.27
N HIS A 112 -5.60 4.35 -12.56
CA HIS A 112 -4.32 3.83 -13.07
C HIS A 112 -4.00 2.49 -12.41
N GLY A 113 -2.98 1.80 -12.89
CA GLY A 113 -2.58 0.47 -12.41
C GLY A 113 -3.32 -0.66 -13.14
N GLY A 114 -3.30 -1.83 -12.56
CA GLY A 114 -3.76 -3.06 -13.21
C GLY A 114 -2.74 -3.67 -14.17
N GLY A 115 -2.96 -4.94 -14.52
CA GLY A 115 -1.96 -5.74 -15.24
C GLY A 115 -1.81 -5.41 -16.73
N GLY A 116 -2.84 -4.88 -17.40
CA GLY A 116 -2.88 -4.84 -18.85
C GLY A 116 -2.49 -3.53 -19.50
N TYR A 117 -2.88 -2.40 -18.92
CA TYR A 117 -2.86 -1.13 -19.65
C TYR A 117 -1.57 -0.31 -19.50
N PHE A 118 -0.88 -0.42 -18.38
CA PHE A 118 0.31 0.39 -18.10
C PHE A 118 1.63 -0.36 -18.18
N ASN A 119 1.61 -1.59 -18.63
CA ASN A 119 2.77 -2.48 -18.66
C ASN A 119 3.56 -2.44 -19.96
N PHE A 120 3.64 -1.30 -20.59
CA PHE A 120 4.28 -1.19 -21.89
C PHE A 120 5.80 -1.14 -21.85
N ARG A 121 6.43 -1.14 -20.70
CA ARG A 121 7.90 -1.06 -20.59
C ARG A 121 8.56 -2.16 -19.77
N GLY A 122 7.89 -3.25 -19.56
CA GLY A 122 8.43 -4.39 -18.80
C GLY A 122 7.40 -5.00 -17.86
N ASN A 123 7.68 -6.20 -17.48
CA ASN A 123 6.74 -7.02 -16.71
C ASN A 123 6.90 -6.85 -15.19
N SER A 124 7.52 -5.75 -14.72
CA SER A 124 7.85 -5.55 -13.32
C SER A 124 6.63 -5.40 -12.41
N HIS A 125 5.50 -4.97 -12.95
CA HIS A 125 4.27 -4.75 -12.18
C HIS A 125 3.21 -5.83 -12.44
N ILE A 126 3.60 -6.97 -13.01
CA ILE A 126 2.68 -8.07 -13.29
C ILE A 126 2.35 -8.81 -12.01
N TYR A 127 1.07 -9.13 -11.88
CA TYR A 127 0.59 -10.11 -10.91
C TYR A 127 0.63 -11.50 -11.53
N GLN A 128 1.30 -12.43 -10.86
CA GLN A 128 1.45 -13.81 -11.33
C GLN A 128 0.85 -14.77 -10.30
N MET A 129 0.02 -15.67 -10.78
CA MET A 129 -0.48 -16.79 -9.99
C MET A 129 0.45 -18.00 -10.20
N LEU A 130 0.94 -18.53 -9.12
CA LEU A 130 1.77 -19.74 -9.04
C LEU A 130 1.02 -20.79 -8.20
N PRO A 131 1.36 -22.07 -8.26
CA PRO A 131 0.80 -23.05 -7.33
C PRO A 131 1.05 -22.61 -5.87
N ASP A 132 -0.05 -22.45 -5.13
CA ASP A 132 -0.06 -22.07 -3.71
C ASP A 132 0.65 -20.73 -3.35
N LYS A 133 0.98 -19.92 -4.36
CA LYS A 133 1.66 -18.64 -4.17
C LYS A 133 1.24 -17.62 -5.23
N VAL A 134 1.29 -16.35 -4.86
CA VAL A 134 1.21 -15.25 -5.81
C VAL A 134 2.52 -14.47 -5.83
N HIS A 135 2.78 -13.78 -6.93
CA HIS A 135 3.84 -12.81 -7.02
C HIS A 135 3.28 -11.51 -7.61
N SER A 136 3.39 -10.45 -6.83
CA SER A 136 3.07 -9.09 -7.28
C SER A 136 4.37 -8.35 -7.56
N GLY A 137 4.56 -7.85 -8.76
CA GLY A 137 5.77 -7.08 -9.10
C GLY A 137 5.84 -5.73 -8.38
N LEU A 138 4.70 -5.21 -7.93
CA LEU A 138 4.57 -4.02 -7.09
C LEU A 138 3.39 -4.17 -6.14
N THR A 139 3.62 -3.93 -4.87
CA THR A 139 2.56 -3.84 -3.86
C THR A 139 2.61 -2.45 -3.23
N ARG A 140 1.49 -1.74 -3.24
CA ARG A 140 1.34 -0.45 -2.56
C ARG A 140 0.71 -0.66 -1.19
N VAL A 141 1.33 -0.08 -0.18
CA VAL A 141 0.77 0.05 1.16
C VAL A 141 0.26 1.47 1.32
N VAL A 142 -0.99 1.62 1.71
CA VAL A 142 -1.61 2.91 2.00
C VAL A 142 -1.97 2.95 3.49
N TRP A 143 -1.45 3.94 4.18
CA TRP A 143 -1.78 4.22 5.57
C TRP A 143 -2.76 5.39 5.64
N GLU A 144 -4.01 5.09 5.96
CA GLU A 144 -5.01 6.12 6.24
C GLU A 144 -4.88 6.56 7.70
N LEU A 145 -4.38 7.78 7.89
CA LEU A 145 -4.14 8.32 9.22
C LEU A 145 -5.35 9.03 9.81
N ASN A 146 -6.42 9.19 9.05
CA ASN A 146 -7.71 9.69 9.49
C ASN A 146 -8.78 8.64 9.29
N GLU A 147 -9.89 8.78 9.97
CA GLU A 147 -11.08 8.02 9.65
C GLU A 147 -11.56 8.39 8.24
N VAL A 148 -11.81 7.40 7.40
CA VAL A 148 -12.27 7.56 6.03
C VAL A 148 -13.49 6.69 5.83
N GLY A 149 -14.64 7.33 5.61
CA GLY A 149 -15.91 6.69 5.34
C GLY A 149 -16.39 6.92 3.91
N PRO A 150 -17.55 6.37 3.56
CA PRO A 150 -18.16 6.59 2.26
C PRO A 150 -18.41 8.10 2.01
N GLY A 151 -17.82 8.61 0.94
CA GLY A 151 -17.92 10.04 0.56
C GLY A 151 -16.77 10.93 1.05
N ASP A 152 -15.87 10.43 1.88
CA ASP A 152 -14.74 11.21 2.41
C ASP A 152 -13.53 11.26 1.45
N GLY A 153 -13.60 10.60 0.29
CA GLY A 153 -12.56 10.67 -0.73
C GLY A 153 -11.37 9.75 -0.50
N GLY A 154 -11.59 8.62 0.13
CA GLY A 154 -10.60 7.56 0.29
C GLY A 154 -10.21 6.89 -1.04
N PRO A 155 -9.26 5.93 -1.00
CA PRO A 155 -8.84 5.20 -2.19
C PRO A 155 -9.97 4.36 -2.77
N LEU A 156 -10.06 4.33 -4.10
CA LEU A 156 -11.00 3.50 -4.83
C LEU A 156 -10.26 2.37 -5.54
N PHE A 157 -10.76 1.15 -5.41
CA PHE A 157 -10.21 -0.03 -6.05
C PHE A 157 -11.25 -0.71 -6.93
N LEU A 158 -10.86 -1.06 -8.14
CA LEU A 158 -11.64 -1.97 -8.99
C LEU A 158 -11.19 -3.40 -8.70
N SER A 159 -11.98 -4.13 -7.93
CA SER A 159 -11.66 -5.51 -7.52
C SER A 159 -11.41 -6.42 -8.71
N GLY A 160 -10.34 -7.22 -8.63
CA GLY A 160 -9.93 -8.13 -9.71
C GLY A 160 -9.13 -7.48 -10.84
N SER A 161 -9.02 -6.15 -10.88
CA SER A 161 -8.33 -5.45 -11.99
C SER A 161 -6.82 -5.72 -12.04
N HIS A 162 -6.21 -6.15 -10.94
CA HIS A 162 -4.79 -6.56 -10.90
C HIS A 162 -4.47 -7.75 -11.80
N LYS A 163 -5.48 -8.55 -12.15
CA LYS A 163 -5.40 -9.69 -13.08
C LYS A 163 -5.87 -9.37 -14.50
N ALA A 164 -6.35 -8.15 -14.74
CA ALA A 164 -6.94 -7.79 -16.03
C ALA A 164 -5.88 -7.75 -17.14
N ALA A 165 -6.03 -8.61 -18.12
CA ALA A 165 -5.18 -8.65 -19.32
C ALA A 165 -5.57 -7.60 -20.36
N PHE A 166 -6.77 -7.07 -20.29
CA PHE A 166 -7.32 -6.10 -21.24
C PHE A 166 -7.44 -4.72 -20.59
N PRO A 167 -7.32 -3.64 -21.38
CA PRO A 167 -7.52 -2.30 -20.88
C PRO A 167 -8.93 -2.13 -20.30
N ARG A 168 -9.01 -1.38 -19.22
CA ARG A 168 -10.30 -1.08 -18.58
C ARG A 168 -11.12 -0.14 -19.48
N PRO A 169 -12.39 -0.47 -19.78
CA PRO A 169 -13.32 0.48 -20.40
C PRO A 169 -13.59 1.67 -19.46
N GLU A 170 -13.67 2.87 -19.99
CA GLU A 170 -13.87 4.09 -19.20
C GLU A 170 -15.17 4.05 -18.39
N GLU A 171 -16.23 3.53 -18.97
CA GLU A 171 -17.55 3.42 -18.37
C GLU A 171 -17.59 2.52 -17.12
N LEU A 172 -16.65 1.58 -16.97
CA LEU A 172 -16.64 0.67 -15.81
C LEU A 172 -16.05 1.29 -14.54
N LEU A 173 -15.44 2.45 -14.63
CA LEU A 173 -14.81 3.04 -13.43
C LEU A 173 -15.81 3.50 -12.38
N TYR A 174 -16.93 4.07 -12.84
CA TYR A 174 -17.85 4.79 -11.95
C TYR A 174 -19.13 4.03 -11.65
N HIS A 175 -19.37 2.88 -12.26
CA HIS A 175 -20.68 2.26 -12.23
C HIS A 175 -20.77 0.90 -11.55
N GLN A 176 -19.70 0.11 -11.46
CA GLN A 176 -19.77 -1.20 -10.80
C GLN A 176 -18.41 -1.65 -10.29
N GLY A 177 -18.35 -2.09 -9.05
CA GLY A 177 -17.22 -2.83 -8.49
C GLY A 177 -16.07 -1.99 -7.92
N CYS A 178 -16.19 -0.68 -7.81
CA CYS A 178 -15.26 0.13 -7.03
C CYS A 178 -15.64 0.09 -5.55
N HIS A 179 -14.67 -0.20 -4.71
CA HIS A 179 -14.81 -0.32 -3.26
C HIS A 179 -13.76 0.51 -2.56
#